data_e9ae4e96259de9c20ca9caa8b791f2bd
#
_entry.id   e9ae4e96259de9c20ca9caa8b791f2bd
#
_cell.length_a   1.000
_cell.length_b   1.000
_cell.length_c   1.000
_cell.angle_alpha   90.00
_cell.angle_beta   90.00
_cell.angle_gamma   90.00
#
_symmetry.space_group_name_H-M   'P 1'
#
loop_
_entity.id
_entity.type
_entity.pdbx_description
1 polymer ?
#
loop_
_entity_poly.entity_id
_entity_poly.type
_entity_poly.pdbx_seq_one_letter_code
_entity_poly.pdbx_strand_id
1 'polypeptide(L)'
;PFLTRPHRARPSLPAGETRAASDTDYDLFWSLSFAVTPSTWHRVGGFHPGYEGYGAEDTDLAWTARARDVELRWVGGADAYHQWHPVSSPPWQHLDDILRNGAAFHERWGVWPMGGWLDAFAAAGAIERRGDGWGRVR
;
A
#
# COMPACT_ATOMS: atom_id res chain seq x y z
N PRO A 1 17.20 25.30 5.59
CA PRO A 1 17.10 23.88 5.30
C PRO A 1 15.65 23.43 5.36
N PHE A 2 15.15 22.80 4.32
CA PHE A 2 13.79 22.24 4.33
C PHE A 2 13.80 21.02 5.28
N LEU A 3 12.98 21.08 6.32
CA LEU A 3 12.83 20.02 7.31
C LEU A 3 11.93 18.88 6.81
N THR A 4 11.23 19.10 5.69
CA THR A 4 10.26 18.17 5.11
C THR A 4 10.56 17.92 3.65
N ARG A 5 10.21 16.71 3.17
CA ARG A 5 10.25 16.35 1.74
C ARG A 5 8.91 15.75 1.35
N PRO A 6 8.42 15.99 0.11
CA PRO A 6 7.24 15.31 -0.39
C PRO A 6 7.42 13.80 -0.31
N HIS A 7 6.38 13.09 0.09
CA HIS A 7 6.39 11.64 0.09
C HIS A 7 6.29 11.12 -1.35
N ARG A 8 7.18 10.20 -1.74
CA ARG A 8 7.29 9.74 -3.14
C ARG A 8 6.03 9.06 -3.70
N ALA A 9 5.16 8.53 -2.83
CA ALA A 9 3.87 7.95 -3.21
C ALA A 9 2.72 8.97 -3.23
N ARG A 10 3.01 10.26 -3.14
CA ARG A 10 2.02 11.33 -3.14
C ARG A 10 2.37 12.38 -4.20
N PRO A 11 1.44 12.76 -5.08
CA PRO A 11 1.65 13.92 -5.94
C PRO A 11 1.72 15.18 -5.10
N SER A 12 2.58 16.11 -5.49
CA SER A 12 2.59 17.46 -4.92
C SER A 12 1.60 18.31 -5.71
N LEU A 13 0.54 18.77 -5.04
CA LEU A 13 -0.49 19.62 -5.62
C LEU A 13 -0.56 20.94 -4.88
N PRO A 14 -0.78 22.07 -5.58
CA PRO A 14 -1.09 23.35 -4.92
C PRO A 14 -2.31 23.25 -4.00
N ALA A 15 -2.34 24.08 -2.95
CA ALA A 15 -3.47 24.12 -2.03
C ALA A 15 -4.78 24.44 -2.79
N GLY A 16 -5.82 23.68 -2.50
CA GLY A 16 -7.13 23.80 -3.14
C GLY A 16 -7.28 23.08 -4.48
N GLU A 17 -6.20 22.54 -5.02
CA GLU A 17 -6.28 21.70 -6.23
C GLU A 17 -6.60 20.25 -5.89
N THR A 18 -7.29 19.57 -6.81
CA THR A 18 -7.56 18.15 -6.72
C THR A 18 -7.24 17.48 -8.07
N ARG A 19 -6.78 16.22 -7.99
CA ARG A 19 -6.51 15.39 -9.17
C ARG A 19 -7.12 14.01 -8.98
N ALA A 20 -7.88 13.51 -9.95
CA ALA A 20 -8.30 12.12 -9.97
C ALA A 20 -7.07 11.20 -10.05
N ALA A 21 -7.10 10.09 -9.34
CA ALA A 21 -6.07 9.07 -9.41
C ALA A 21 -6.08 8.38 -10.79
N SER A 22 -4.90 8.09 -11.31
CA SER A 22 -4.73 7.15 -12.42
C SER A 22 -4.81 5.71 -11.91
N ASP A 23 -4.89 4.74 -12.80
CA ASP A 23 -4.92 3.31 -12.41
C ASP A 23 -3.70 2.92 -11.55
N THR A 24 -2.52 3.45 -11.86
CA THR A 24 -1.30 3.18 -11.09
C THR A 24 -1.25 3.89 -9.74
N ASP A 25 -2.02 4.95 -9.55
CA ASP A 25 -2.09 5.64 -8.26
C ASP A 25 -2.78 4.78 -7.18
N TYR A 26 -3.66 3.85 -7.57
CA TYR A 26 -4.28 2.92 -6.62
C TYR A 26 -3.25 1.96 -5.99
N ASP A 27 -2.17 1.63 -6.69
CA ASP A 27 -1.06 0.82 -6.16
C ASP A 27 -0.23 1.58 -5.13
N LEU A 28 -0.30 2.92 -5.18
CA LEU A 28 0.41 3.84 -4.30
C LEU A 28 -0.47 4.41 -3.18
N PHE A 29 -1.69 3.93 -3.06
CA PHE A 29 -2.54 4.28 -1.92
C PHE A 29 -2.01 3.60 -0.66
N TRP A 30 -1.13 4.30 0.03
CA TRP A 30 -0.69 3.94 1.37
C TRP A 30 -1.48 4.83 2.34
N SER A 31 -2.23 4.24 3.25
CA SER A 31 -3.26 4.91 4.07
C SER A 31 -2.71 5.88 5.12
N LEU A 32 -1.60 6.56 4.81
CA LEU A 32 -0.93 7.51 5.71
C LEU A 32 -1.86 8.62 6.20
N SER A 33 -2.68 9.17 5.30
CA SER A 33 -3.71 10.17 5.58
C SER A 33 -4.72 10.19 4.45
N PHE A 34 -5.98 9.92 4.76
CA PHE A 34 -7.08 9.99 3.80
C PHE A 34 -8.38 10.38 4.50
N ALA A 35 -9.33 10.85 3.74
CA ALA A 35 -10.68 11.13 4.19
C ALA A 35 -11.70 10.44 3.28
N VAL A 36 -12.76 9.94 3.86
CA VAL A 36 -13.84 9.25 3.16
C VAL A 36 -15.15 9.52 3.88
N THR A 37 -16.27 9.63 3.14
CA THR A 37 -17.59 9.74 3.76
C THR A 37 -18.03 8.41 4.39
N PRO A 38 -18.86 8.42 5.43
CA PRO A 38 -19.39 7.18 6.02
C PRO A 38 -20.09 6.28 4.98
N SER A 39 -20.86 6.86 4.06
CA SER A 39 -21.54 6.11 3.01
C SER A 39 -20.56 5.43 2.05
N THR A 40 -19.49 6.12 1.65
CA THR A 40 -18.42 5.54 0.82
C THR A 40 -17.66 4.46 1.58
N TRP A 41 -17.35 4.69 2.87
CA TRP A 41 -16.72 3.68 3.72
C TRP A 41 -17.52 2.38 3.80
N HIS A 42 -18.82 2.51 4.03
CA HIS A 42 -19.75 1.34 4.03
C HIS A 42 -19.84 0.68 2.66
N ARG A 43 -19.84 1.46 1.58
CA ARG A 43 -19.83 0.94 0.21
C ARG A 43 -18.55 0.16 -0.09
N VAL A 44 -17.40 0.66 0.31
CA VAL A 44 -16.09 -0.03 0.14
C VAL A 44 -15.97 -1.23 1.10
N GLY A 45 -16.58 -1.16 2.28
CA GLY A 45 -16.56 -2.23 3.29
C GLY A 45 -15.36 -2.15 4.24
N GLY A 46 -14.58 -1.06 4.18
CA GLY A 46 -13.43 -0.86 5.04
C GLY A 46 -12.23 -1.74 4.69
N PHE A 47 -11.27 -1.82 5.59
CA PHE A 47 -10.14 -2.73 5.46
C PHE A 47 -10.58 -4.18 5.56
N HIS A 48 -10.01 -5.03 4.71
CA HIS A 48 -10.34 -6.45 4.73
C HIS A 48 -9.74 -7.13 5.98
N PRO A 49 -10.54 -7.87 6.78
CA PRO A 49 -10.11 -8.42 8.06
C PRO A 49 -9.09 -9.56 7.96
N GLY A 50 -8.79 -10.06 6.78
CA GLY A 50 -7.81 -11.11 6.55
C GLY A 50 -6.36 -10.63 6.57
N TYR A 51 -6.10 -9.33 6.67
CA TYR A 51 -4.74 -8.80 6.82
C TYR A 51 -4.38 -8.62 8.28
N GLU A 52 -3.20 -9.07 8.66
CA GLU A 52 -2.66 -8.95 10.00
C GLU A 52 -1.23 -8.41 9.96
N GLY A 53 -0.90 -7.49 10.88
CA GLY A 53 0.43 -6.91 10.96
C GLY A 53 0.69 -5.91 9.84
N TYR A 54 1.67 -6.15 8.98
CA TYR A 54 2.18 -5.15 8.06
C TYR A 54 2.07 -5.56 6.59
N GLY A 55 1.48 -4.68 5.76
CA GLY A 55 1.57 -4.67 4.30
C GLY A 55 0.37 -5.26 3.56
N ALA A 56 0.09 -4.69 2.39
CA ALA A 56 -0.95 -5.02 1.43
C ALA A 56 -2.37 -4.55 1.76
N GLU A 57 -2.72 -4.31 3.03
CA GLU A 57 -4.07 -3.88 3.46
C GLU A 57 -4.52 -2.58 2.80
N ASP A 58 -3.59 -1.64 2.66
CA ASP A 58 -3.82 -0.32 2.04
C ASP A 58 -4.15 -0.45 0.55
N THR A 59 -3.33 -1.22 -0.15
CA THR A 59 -3.50 -1.47 -1.58
C THR A 59 -4.78 -2.25 -1.84
N ASP A 60 -5.10 -3.22 -0.98
CA ASP A 60 -6.36 -3.97 -1.06
C ASP A 60 -7.58 -3.06 -0.91
N LEU A 61 -7.55 -2.13 0.06
CA LEU A 61 -8.62 -1.14 0.24
C LEU A 61 -8.79 -0.28 -1.03
N ALA A 62 -7.69 0.19 -1.61
CA ALA A 62 -7.73 1.00 -2.82
C ALA A 62 -8.25 0.21 -4.03
N TRP A 63 -7.80 -1.03 -4.21
CA TRP A 63 -8.28 -1.89 -5.29
C TRP A 63 -9.75 -2.26 -5.11
N THR A 64 -10.20 -2.48 -3.87
CA THR A 64 -11.61 -2.69 -3.55
C THR A 64 -12.45 -1.45 -3.88
N ALA A 65 -11.94 -0.25 -3.58
CA ALA A 65 -12.58 1.00 -3.94
C ALA A 65 -12.73 1.13 -5.46
N ARG A 66 -11.66 0.87 -6.22
CA ARG A 66 -11.67 0.88 -7.69
C ARG A 66 -12.67 -0.14 -8.25
N ALA A 67 -12.67 -1.36 -7.76
CA ALA A 67 -13.58 -2.42 -8.20
C ALA A 67 -15.06 -2.12 -7.87
N ARG A 68 -15.32 -1.16 -6.99
CA ARG A 68 -16.67 -0.68 -6.63
C ARG A 68 -16.97 0.71 -7.20
N ASP A 69 -16.24 1.15 -8.22
CA ASP A 69 -16.41 2.46 -8.88
C ASP A 69 -16.36 3.63 -7.89
N VAL A 70 -15.45 3.57 -6.91
CA VAL A 70 -15.15 4.66 -5.99
C VAL A 70 -13.86 5.34 -6.44
N GLU A 71 -14.00 6.58 -6.89
CA GLU A 71 -12.87 7.37 -7.35
C GLU A 71 -11.96 7.77 -6.18
N LEU A 72 -10.67 7.51 -6.33
CA LEU A 72 -9.62 8.08 -5.48
C LEU A 72 -9.21 9.46 -6.03
N ARG A 73 -9.08 10.44 -5.15
CA ARG A 73 -8.63 11.79 -5.52
C ARG A 73 -7.49 12.25 -4.61
N TRP A 74 -6.51 12.85 -5.22
CA TRP A 74 -5.45 13.58 -4.50
C TRP A 74 -5.92 15.00 -4.23
N VAL A 75 -5.64 15.52 -3.03
CA VAL A 75 -6.05 16.86 -2.58
C VAL A 75 -4.82 17.61 -2.11
N GLY A 76 -4.57 18.78 -2.69
CA GLY A 76 -3.49 19.68 -2.28
C GLY A 76 -3.87 20.57 -1.10
N GLY A 77 -2.90 20.87 -0.23
CA GLY A 77 -3.07 21.77 0.90
C GLY A 77 -3.62 21.13 2.18
N ALA A 78 -3.96 19.84 2.15
CA ALA A 78 -4.31 19.07 3.35
C ALA A 78 -3.11 18.24 3.81
N ASP A 79 -1.97 18.89 4.00
CA ASP A 79 -0.69 18.22 4.27
C ASP A 79 -0.67 17.58 5.65
N ALA A 80 -0.21 16.32 5.70
CA ALA A 80 0.12 15.62 6.92
C ALA A 80 1.62 15.37 6.98
N TYR A 81 2.21 15.47 8.16
CA TYR A 81 3.64 15.31 8.36
C TYR A 81 3.93 14.01 9.08
N HIS A 82 4.62 13.10 8.39
CA HIS A 82 5.10 11.86 9.00
C HIS A 82 6.37 12.15 9.79
N GLN A 83 6.36 11.87 11.10
CA GLN A 83 7.54 12.01 11.92
C GLN A 83 8.63 11.04 11.43
N TRP A 84 9.84 11.58 11.21
CA TRP A 84 10.96 10.77 10.77
C TRP A 84 11.34 9.71 11.81
N HIS A 85 11.56 8.51 11.34
CA HIS A 85 12.16 7.42 12.10
C HIS A 85 13.04 6.56 11.18
N PRO A 86 14.02 5.82 11.71
CA PRO A 86 14.78 4.87 10.91
C PRO A 86 13.88 3.82 10.28
N VAL A 87 14.15 3.51 9.01
CA VAL A 87 13.43 2.45 8.27
C VAL A 87 14.42 1.49 7.65
N SER A 88 14.09 0.21 7.60
CA SER A 88 14.79 -0.78 6.79
C SER A 88 14.11 -0.94 5.43
N SER A 89 14.91 -1.13 4.40
CA SER A 89 14.40 -1.41 3.05
C SER A 89 15.22 -2.56 2.44
N PRO A 90 14.63 -3.76 2.28
CA PRO A 90 13.27 -4.11 2.63
C PRO A 90 13.02 -4.13 4.15
N PRO A 91 11.77 -4.10 4.60
CA PRO A 91 11.43 -4.08 6.03
C PRO A 91 11.53 -5.49 6.66
N TRP A 92 12.75 -5.90 7.00
CA TRP A 92 13.11 -7.24 7.48
C TRP A 92 12.26 -7.73 8.66
N GLN A 93 11.91 -6.83 9.57
CA GLN A 93 11.10 -7.14 10.75
C GLN A 93 9.67 -7.57 10.43
N HIS A 94 9.21 -7.31 9.19
CA HIS A 94 7.87 -7.60 8.71
C HIS A 94 7.84 -8.69 7.62
N LEU A 95 8.93 -9.42 7.42
CA LEU A 95 9.02 -10.43 6.35
C LEU A 95 7.86 -11.44 6.39
N ASP A 96 7.54 -11.95 7.59
CA ASP A 96 6.47 -12.96 7.72
C ASP A 96 5.08 -12.36 7.46
N ASP A 97 4.85 -11.13 7.91
CA ASP A 97 3.62 -10.41 7.61
C ASP A 97 3.47 -10.17 6.11
N ILE A 98 4.53 -9.73 5.45
CA ILE A 98 4.55 -9.47 4.01
C ILE A 98 4.27 -10.74 3.21
N LEU A 99 4.81 -11.88 3.59
CA LEU A 99 4.53 -13.16 2.93
C LEU A 99 3.08 -13.59 3.15
N ARG A 100 2.58 -13.53 4.38
CA ARG A 100 1.19 -13.88 4.73
C ARG A 100 0.20 -12.97 4.02
N ASN A 101 0.37 -11.67 4.16
CA ASN A 101 -0.53 -10.68 3.58
C ASN A 101 -0.42 -10.65 2.05
N GLY A 102 0.78 -10.86 1.51
CA GLY A 102 1.00 -11.01 0.08
C GLY A 102 0.25 -12.21 -0.52
N ALA A 103 0.22 -13.34 0.19
CA ALA A 103 -0.55 -14.52 -0.21
C ALA A 103 -2.07 -14.24 -0.18
N ALA A 104 -2.57 -13.58 0.87
CA ALA A 104 -3.98 -13.19 0.97
C ALA A 104 -4.38 -12.21 -0.17
N PHE A 105 -3.51 -11.26 -0.50
CA PHE A 105 -3.72 -10.35 -1.61
C PHE A 105 -3.74 -11.12 -2.96
N HIS A 106 -2.79 -12.03 -3.16
CA HIS A 106 -2.72 -12.84 -4.37
C HIS A 106 -3.96 -13.73 -4.54
N GLU A 107 -4.47 -14.33 -3.46
CA GLU A 107 -5.72 -15.11 -3.50
C GLU A 107 -6.91 -14.26 -3.95
N ARG A 108 -6.98 -12.99 -3.53
CA ARG A 108 -8.08 -12.08 -3.87
C ARG A 108 -7.97 -11.48 -5.28
N TRP A 109 -6.76 -11.14 -5.72
CA TRP A 109 -6.52 -10.30 -6.90
C TRP A 109 -5.71 -10.97 -8.00
N GLY A 110 -5.18 -12.17 -7.77
CA GLY A 110 -4.41 -12.93 -8.76
C GLY A 110 -2.98 -12.43 -8.98
N VAL A 111 -2.53 -11.42 -8.20
CA VAL A 111 -1.19 -10.83 -8.33
C VAL A 111 -0.56 -10.64 -6.96
N TRP A 112 0.78 -10.70 -6.90
CA TRP A 112 1.52 -10.45 -5.67
C TRP A 112 1.79 -8.96 -5.51
N PRO A 113 1.44 -8.35 -4.36
CA PRO A 113 1.78 -6.96 -4.05
C PRO A 113 3.23 -6.85 -3.61
N MET A 114 3.73 -5.62 -3.43
CA MET A 114 5.03 -5.34 -2.81
C MET A 114 6.23 -6.01 -3.53
N GLY A 115 6.16 -6.17 -4.86
CA GLY A 115 7.14 -6.91 -5.65
C GLY A 115 8.59 -6.50 -5.38
N GLY A 116 8.88 -5.21 -5.23
CA GLY A 116 10.22 -4.72 -4.94
C GLY A 116 10.81 -5.21 -3.60
N TRP A 117 9.97 -5.42 -2.59
CA TRP A 117 10.42 -6.04 -1.33
C TRP A 117 10.61 -7.54 -1.47
N LEU A 118 9.71 -8.21 -2.16
CA LEU A 118 9.83 -9.66 -2.42
C LEU A 118 11.11 -9.96 -3.20
N ASP A 119 11.40 -9.18 -4.24
CA ASP A 119 12.63 -9.31 -5.02
C ASP A 119 13.89 -9.05 -4.16
N ALA A 120 13.86 -8.05 -3.29
CA ALA A 120 14.97 -7.75 -2.39
C ALA A 120 15.20 -8.85 -1.35
N PHE A 121 14.13 -9.43 -0.77
CA PHE A 121 14.23 -10.56 0.13
C PHE A 121 14.74 -11.82 -0.58
N ALA A 122 14.33 -12.07 -1.82
CA ALA A 122 14.80 -13.19 -2.63
C ALA A 122 16.28 -13.01 -3.00
N ALA A 123 16.69 -11.83 -3.41
CA ALA A 123 18.09 -11.52 -3.70
C ALA A 123 19.00 -11.72 -2.49
N ALA A 124 18.48 -11.50 -1.28
CA ALA A 124 19.18 -11.77 -0.02
C ALA A 124 19.11 -13.26 0.42
N GLY A 125 18.44 -14.13 -0.33
CA GLY A 125 18.33 -15.55 0.00
C GLY A 125 17.36 -15.87 1.15
N ALA A 126 16.49 -14.91 1.55
CA ALA A 126 15.56 -15.12 2.66
C ALA A 126 14.26 -15.82 2.23
N ILE A 127 13.86 -15.62 0.99
CA ILE A 127 12.67 -16.24 0.37
C ILE A 127 12.98 -16.78 -1.01
N GLU A 128 12.14 -17.69 -1.48
CA GLU A 128 12.23 -18.28 -2.81
C GLU A 128 10.85 -18.43 -3.46
N ARG A 129 10.80 -18.54 -4.78
CA ARG A 129 9.57 -18.89 -5.50
C ARG A 129 9.17 -20.33 -5.19
N ARG A 130 7.86 -20.52 -4.90
CA ARG A 130 7.23 -21.83 -4.68
C ARG A 130 5.93 -21.88 -5.49
N GLY A 131 6.01 -22.47 -6.67
CA GLY A 131 4.90 -22.40 -7.63
C GLY A 131 4.67 -20.96 -8.08
N ASP A 132 3.46 -20.49 -7.93
CA ASP A 132 3.05 -19.10 -8.20
C ASP A 132 3.22 -18.16 -6.99
N GLY A 133 3.68 -18.70 -5.86
CA GLY A 133 3.84 -17.99 -4.60
C GLY A 133 5.29 -17.75 -4.17
N TRP A 134 5.41 -17.28 -2.94
CA TRP A 134 6.69 -17.06 -2.26
C TRP A 134 6.72 -17.79 -0.91
N GLY A 135 7.88 -18.25 -0.50
CA GLY A 135 8.07 -18.89 0.80
C GLY A 135 9.47 -18.67 1.34
N ARG A 136 9.64 -18.81 2.66
CA ARG A 136 10.97 -18.75 3.28
C ARG A 136 11.88 -19.86 2.75
N VAL A 137 13.13 -19.53 2.51
CA VAL A 137 14.19 -20.52 2.32
C VAL A 137 14.35 -21.29 3.65
N ARG A 138 14.45 -22.62 3.56
CA ARG A 138 14.61 -23.51 4.72
C ARG A 138 16.07 -23.64 5.12
#